data_683174c2e8df4bf6782c45753c6cdf42
#
_entry.id   683174c2e8df4bf6782c45753c6cdf42
#
_cell.length_a   1.000
_cell.length_b   1.000
_cell.length_c   1.000
_cell.angle_alpha   90.00
_cell.angle_beta   90.00
_cell.angle_gamma   90.00
#
_symmetry.space_group_name_H-M   'P 1'
#
loop_
_entity.id
_entity.type
_entity.pdbx_description
1 polymer ?
#
loop_
_entity_poly.entity_id
_entity_poly.type
_entity_poly.pdbx_seq_one_letter_code
_entity_poly.pdbx_strand_id
1 'polypeptide(L)'
;MPVFTAKAGHEATLHEALLGLQSLSRKDTGCLEYTVFSDDQRPGTFVLIEGWVRHTDLEAHNEEVHVKEFVNGVQPLLAVPFSVTPLTPLV
;
A
#
# COMPACT_ATOMS: atom_id res chain seq x y z
N MET A 1 -8.14 2.91 2.08
CA MET A 1 -7.81 1.83 1.15
C MET A 1 -7.03 2.38 -0.03
N PRO A 2 -5.71 2.31 -0.03
CA PRO A 2 -4.90 2.75 -1.16
C PRO A 2 -5.11 1.90 -2.40
N VAL A 3 -5.15 2.54 -3.57
CA VAL A 3 -5.26 1.88 -4.87
C VAL A 3 -4.10 2.34 -5.74
N PHE A 4 -3.38 1.38 -6.32
CA PHE A 4 -2.20 1.65 -7.15
C PHE A 4 -2.43 1.09 -8.55
N THR A 5 -2.23 1.91 -9.56
CA THR A 5 -2.34 1.48 -10.95
C THR A 5 -1.00 1.69 -11.65
N ALA A 6 -0.42 0.59 -12.14
CA ALA A 6 0.89 0.62 -12.79
C ALA A 6 0.80 1.20 -14.20
N LYS A 7 1.86 1.92 -14.61
CA LYS A 7 2.08 2.22 -16.02
C LYS A 7 2.28 0.91 -16.79
N ALA A 8 1.90 0.90 -18.06
CA ALA A 8 2.14 -0.25 -18.94
C ALA A 8 3.63 -0.60 -18.94
N GLY A 9 3.91 -1.88 -18.75
CA GLY A 9 5.28 -2.40 -18.65
C GLY A 9 5.91 -2.34 -17.26
N HIS A 10 5.24 -1.73 -16.27
CA HIS A 10 5.76 -1.59 -14.90
C HIS A 10 4.98 -2.42 -13.88
N GLU A 11 4.07 -3.28 -14.33
CA GLU A 11 3.20 -4.06 -13.45
C GLU A 11 4.00 -4.97 -12.52
N ALA A 12 4.99 -5.69 -13.05
CA ALA A 12 5.81 -6.60 -12.25
C ALA A 12 6.66 -5.85 -11.23
N THR A 13 7.21 -4.70 -11.60
CA THR A 13 8.02 -3.89 -10.69
C THR A 13 7.18 -3.33 -9.55
N LEU A 14 5.96 -2.86 -9.85
CA LEU A 14 5.04 -2.39 -8.82
C LEU A 14 4.62 -3.53 -7.89
N HIS A 15 4.32 -4.70 -8.44
CA HIS A 15 3.99 -5.89 -7.67
C HIS A 15 5.07 -6.22 -6.64
N GLU A 16 6.32 -6.26 -7.08
CA GLU A 16 7.45 -6.55 -6.18
C GLU A 16 7.63 -5.47 -5.11
N ALA A 17 7.48 -4.19 -5.48
CA ALA A 17 7.58 -3.09 -4.53
C ALA A 17 6.49 -3.18 -3.44
N LEU A 18 5.26 -3.53 -3.84
CA LEU A 18 4.14 -3.70 -2.91
C LEU A 18 4.34 -4.89 -1.99
N LEU A 19 4.89 -6.01 -2.50
CA LEU A 19 5.22 -7.16 -1.66
C LEU A 19 6.27 -6.81 -0.61
N GLY A 20 7.28 -6.03 -0.97
CA GLY A 20 8.29 -5.56 -0.03
C GLY A 20 7.69 -4.67 1.06
N LEU A 21 6.83 -3.74 0.67
CA LEU A 21 6.13 -2.87 1.61
C LEU A 21 5.25 -3.68 2.57
N GLN A 22 4.51 -4.65 2.05
CA GLN A 22 3.67 -5.55 2.86
C GLN A 22 4.49 -6.30 3.91
N SER A 23 5.60 -6.88 3.48
CA SER A 23 6.47 -7.67 4.36
C SER A 23 7.01 -6.84 5.53
N LEU A 24 7.48 -5.63 5.25
CA LEU A 24 8.02 -4.74 6.28
C LEU A 24 6.93 -4.14 7.15
N SER A 25 5.81 -3.75 6.55
CA SER A 25 4.72 -3.08 7.27
C SER A 25 4.02 -3.99 8.28
N ARG A 26 3.96 -5.28 7.98
CA ARG A 26 3.40 -6.28 8.91
C ARG A 26 4.15 -6.37 10.24
N LYS A 27 5.39 -5.91 10.26
CA LYS A 27 6.23 -5.90 11.46
C LYS A 27 6.12 -4.59 12.25
N ASP A 28 5.42 -3.59 11.72
CA ASP A 28 5.26 -2.32 12.40
C ASP A 28 4.32 -2.46 13.60
N THR A 29 4.60 -1.68 14.65
CA THR A 29 3.82 -1.71 15.88
C THR A 29 2.34 -1.43 15.60
N GLY A 30 1.47 -2.28 16.14
CA GLY A 30 0.02 -2.12 16.04
C GLY A 30 -0.59 -2.56 14.72
N CYS A 31 0.20 -3.14 13.82
CA CYS A 31 -0.33 -3.65 12.56
C CYS A 31 -1.16 -4.91 12.79
N LEU A 32 -2.45 -4.83 12.53
CA LEU A 32 -3.38 -5.95 12.62
C LEU A 32 -3.50 -6.68 11.29
N GLU A 33 -3.46 -5.94 10.19
CA GLU A 33 -3.55 -6.47 8.84
C GLU A 33 -2.83 -5.54 7.88
N TYR A 34 -2.15 -6.12 6.93
CA TYR A 34 -1.52 -5.38 5.83
C TYR A 34 -1.43 -6.34 4.65
N THR A 35 -2.39 -6.25 3.73
CA THR A 35 -2.49 -7.19 2.61
C THR A 35 -2.72 -6.43 1.31
N VAL A 36 -1.90 -6.74 0.31
CA VAL A 36 -2.04 -6.21 -1.04
C VAL A 36 -2.76 -7.24 -1.89
N PHE A 37 -3.77 -6.79 -2.60
CA PHE A 37 -4.55 -7.62 -3.53
C PHE A 37 -4.37 -7.12 -4.95
N SER A 38 -4.32 -8.02 -5.91
CA SER A 38 -4.47 -7.63 -7.31
C SER A 38 -5.95 -7.58 -7.67
N ASP A 39 -6.32 -6.60 -8.50
CA ASP A 39 -7.68 -6.51 -9.04
C ASP A 39 -7.74 -7.38 -10.30
N ASP A 40 -8.48 -8.48 -10.23
CA ASP A 40 -8.55 -9.46 -11.32
C ASP A 40 -9.20 -8.90 -12.60
N GLN A 41 -10.00 -7.85 -12.46
CA GLN A 41 -10.67 -7.20 -13.58
C GLN A 41 -9.86 -6.06 -14.19
N ARG A 42 -8.81 -5.61 -13.52
CA ARG A 42 -7.96 -4.50 -13.93
C ARG A 42 -6.49 -4.90 -13.78
N PRO A 43 -5.90 -5.59 -14.77
CA PRO A 43 -4.50 -5.98 -14.72
C PRO A 43 -3.60 -4.77 -14.42
N GLY A 44 -2.65 -4.95 -13.50
CA GLY A 44 -1.77 -3.86 -13.07
C GLY A 44 -2.35 -2.94 -12.02
N THR A 45 -3.57 -3.20 -11.55
CA THR A 45 -4.18 -2.45 -10.43
C THR A 45 -4.12 -3.29 -9.16
N PHE A 46 -3.65 -2.67 -8.09
CA PHE A 46 -3.49 -3.30 -6.78
C PHE A 46 -4.22 -2.50 -5.71
N VAL A 47 -4.80 -3.21 -4.76
CA VAL A 47 -5.54 -2.62 -3.64
C VAL A 47 -4.90 -3.06 -2.35
N LEU A 48 -4.67 -2.13 -1.43
CA LEU A 48 -4.11 -2.41 -0.13
C LEU A 48 -5.21 -2.31 0.92
N ILE A 49 -5.32 -3.34 1.74
CA ILE A 49 -6.18 -3.31 2.94
C ILE A 49 -5.26 -3.38 4.15
N GLU A 50 -5.39 -2.40 5.04
CA GLU A 50 -4.58 -2.32 6.25
C GLU A 50 -5.46 -2.03 7.46
N GLY A 51 -5.07 -2.57 8.59
CA GLY A 51 -5.75 -2.35 9.87
C GLY A 51 -4.73 -2.14 10.98
N TRP A 52 -5.01 -1.22 11.90
CA TRP A 52 -4.13 -0.82 12.98
C TRP A 52 -4.86 -0.83 14.31
N VAL A 53 -4.15 -1.15 15.38
CA VAL A 53 -4.74 -1.12 16.74
C VAL A 53 -5.19 0.28 17.10
N ARG A 54 -4.37 1.29 16.78
CA ARG A 54 -4.66 2.70 17.07
C ARG A 54 -4.34 3.56 15.87
N HIS A 55 -5.01 4.70 15.77
CA HIS A 55 -4.71 5.69 14.74
C HIS A 55 -3.26 6.20 14.83
N THR A 56 -2.74 6.33 16.04
CA THR A 56 -1.35 6.73 16.27
C THR A 56 -0.35 5.71 15.72
N ASP A 57 -0.72 4.42 15.69
CA ASP A 57 0.13 3.39 15.10
C ASP A 57 0.20 3.56 13.58
N LEU A 58 -0.91 3.91 12.94
CA LEU A 58 -0.94 4.24 11.51
C LEU A 58 -0.09 5.46 11.21
N GLU A 59 -0.19 6.51 12.02
CA GLU A 59 0.63 7.72 11.84
C GLU A 59 2.11 7.40 11.96
N ALA A 60 2.49 6.59 12.96
CA ALA A 60 3.88 6.16 13.15
C ALA A 60 4.37 5.32 11.97
N HIS A 61 3.52 4.41 11.45
CA HIS A 61 3.82 3.62 10.27
C HIS A 61 4.15 4.52 9.06
N ASN A 62 3.34 5.55 8.83
CA ASN A 62 3.55 6.47 7.71
C ASN A 62 4.87 7.25 7.80
N GLU A 63 5.47 7.34 8.99
CA GLU A 63 6.77 7.98 9.19
C GLU A 63 7.96 7.01 9.07
N GLU A 64 7.70 5.70 8.95
CA GLU A 64 8.74 4.70 8.80
C GLU A 64 9.50 4.88 7.49
N VAL A 65 10.81 4.60 7.53
CA VAL A 65 11.69 4.74 6.36
C VAL A 65 11.19 3.92 5.18
N HIS A 66 10.77 2.67 5.42
CA HIS A 66 10.29 1.80 4.34
C HIS A 66 9.05 2.34 3.64
N VAL A 67 8.17 3.04 4.36
CA VAL A 67 6.99 3.67 3.77
C VAL A 67 7.39 4.88 2.94
N LYS A 68 8.24 5.75 3.47
CA LYS A 68 8.72 6.94 2.76
C LYS A 68 9.51 6.58 1.51
N GLU A 69 10.36 5.57 1.59
CA GLU A 69 11.10 5.07 0.43
C GLU A 69 10.17 4.49 -0.63
N PHE A 70 9.15 3.74 -0.20
CA PHE A 70 8.14 3.21 -1.12
C PHE A 70 7.40 4.34 -1.84
N VAL A 71 6.89 5.32 -1.10
CA VAL A 71 6.14 6.45 -1.67
C VAL A 71 6.99 7.20 -2.70
N ASN A 72 8.26 7.44 -2.39
CA ASN A 72 9.16 8.13 -3.32
C ASN A 72 9.49 7.27 -4.53
N GLY A 73 9.75 5.99 -4.33
CA GLY A 73 10.18 5.08 -5.40
C GLY A 73 9.05 4.64 -6.32
N VAL A 74 7.80 4.66 -5.84
CA VAL A 74 6.66 4.17 -6.61
C VAL A 74 6.16 5.17 -7.66
N GLN A 75 6.41 6.46 -7.47
CA GLN A 75 5.85 7.51 -8.34
C GLN A 75 6.11 7.26 -9.84
N PRO A 76 7.34 6.93 -10.27
CA PRO A 76 7.58 6.69 -11.70
C PRO A 76 6.87 5.45 -12.25
N LEU A 77 6.40 4.55 -11.39
CA LEU A 77 5.75 3.30 -11.79
C LEU A 77 4.25 3.45 -11.99
N LEU A 78 3.66 4.55 -11.53
CA LEU A 78 2.22 4.73 -11.50
C LEU A 78 1.69 5.44 -12.74
N ALA A 79 0.60 4.90 -13.29
CA ALA A 79 -0.14 5.53 -14.40
C ALA A 79 -0.86 6.79 -13.92
N VAL A 80 -1.35 6.77 -12.68
CA VAL A 80 -2.01 7.89 -12.01
C VAL A 80 -1.52 7.97 -10.58
N PRO A 81 -1.59 9.13 -9.90
CA PRO A 81 -1.28 9.20 -8.48
C PRO A 81 -2.14 8.20 -7.70
N PHE A 82 -1.54 7.50 -6.72
CA PHE A 82 -2.33 6.58 -5.93
C PHE A 82 -3.33 7.33 -5.04
N SER A 83 -4.49 6.72 -4.86
CA SER A 83 -5.56 7.27 -4.04
C SER A 83 -5.66 6.52 -2.73
N VAL A 84 -6.11 7.22 -1.67
CA VAL A 84 -6.35 6.62 -0.36
C VAL A 84 -7.78 6.95 0.04
N THR A 85 -8.56 5.91 0.34
CA THR A 85 -9.91 6.08 0.87
C THR A 85 -9.92 5.59 2.32
N PRO A 86 -10.05 6.49 3.30
CA PRO A 86 -10.18 6.08 4.69
C PRO A 86 -11.46 5.27 4.87
N LEU A 87 -11.36 4.16 5.61
CA LEU A 87 -12.50 3.29 5.88
C LEU A 87 -12.74 3.23 7.38
N THR A 88 -14.00 3.35 7.78
CA THR A 88 -14.41 3.22 9.18
C THR A 88 -15.40 2.07 9.29
N PRO A 89 -15.15 1.07 10.16
CA PRO A 89 -16.12 0.01 10.39
C PRO A 89 -17.43 0.60 10.92
N LEU A 90 -18.56 0.04 10.48
CA LEU A 90 -19.86 0.47 10.99
C LEU A 90 -20.13 -0.10 12.40
N VAL A 91 -19.47 -1.17 12.73
CA VAL A 91 -19.62 -1.85 14.04
C VAL A 91 -18.26 -2.20 14.59
#